data_eb69903781ab6722b23d9e883833536e
#
_entry.id   eb69903781ab6722b23d9e883833536e
#
_cell.length_a   1.000
_cell.length_b   1.000
_cell.length_c   1.000
_cell.angle_alpha   90.00
_cell.angle_beta   90.00
_cell.angle_gamma   90.00
#
_symmetry.space_group_name_H-M   'P 1'
#
loop_
_entity.id
_entity.type
_entity.pdbx_description
1 polymer ?
#
loop_
_entity_poly.entity_id
_entity_poly.type
_entity_poly.pdbx_seq_one_letter_code
_entity_poly.pdbx_strand_id
1 'polypeptide(L)' 'MQALQDFEASTASAKITDQGDALVSFLTDKGHVAVLMRRVVLERLFEQTKSELQRVPRLSRRR' A
#
# COMPACT_ATOMS: atom_id res chain seq x y z
N MET A 1 -15.49 -19.34 -6.43
CA MET A 1 -14.75 -18.14 -6.52
C MET A 1 -14.99 -17.25 -5.31
N GLN A 2 -13.95 -16.65 -4.85
CA GLN A 2 -14.02 -15.89 -3.66
C GLN A 2 -14.16 -14.44 -3.95
N ALA A 3 -15.03 -13.78 -3.27
CA ALA A 3 -15.20 -12.36 -3.47
C ALA A 3 -14.05 -11.62 -2.85
N LEU A 4 -13.59 -10.59 -3.50
CA LEU A 4 -12.61 -9.72 -2.91
C LEU A 4 -13.26 -8.80 -1.92
N GLN A 5 -12.58 -8.54 -0.85
CA GLN A 5 -13.01 -7.53 0.07
C GLN A 5 -12.39 -6.21 -0.33
N ASP A 6 -13.19 -5.21 -0.54
CA ASP A 6 -12.71 -3.89 -0.88
C ASP A 6 -12.66 -3.02 0.34
N PHE A 7 -11.51 -2.41 0.54
CA PHE A 7 -11.34 -1.42 1.59
C PHE A 7 -10.94 -0.12 0.94
N GLU A 8 -11.47 0.95 1.45
CA GLU A 8 -11.06 2.25 0.96
C GLU A 8 -10.15 2.87 2.02
N ALA A 9 -8.89 3.02 1.70
CA ALA A 9 -7.92 3.52 2.64
C ALA A 9 -7.80 5.03 2.51
N SER A 10 -7.90 5.73 3.61
CA SER A 10 -7.70 7.16 3.62
C SER A 10 -6.25 7.52 3.87
N THR A 11 -5.52 6.69 4.61
CA THR A 11 -4.10 6.92 4.83
C THR A 11 -3.37 5.60 4.84
N ALA A 12 -2.09 5.66 4.56
CA ALA A 12 -1.24 4.50 4.61
C ALA A 12 0.13 4.92 5.09
N SER A 13 0.82 4.03 5.75
CA SER A 13 2.18 4.28 6.20
C SER A 13 2.97 3.00 6.20
N ALA A 14 4.27 3.13 6.17
CA ALA A 14 5.16 1.97 6.20
C ALA A 14 6.32 2.26 7.12
N LYS A 15 6.79 1.24 7.79
CA LYS A 15 7.91 1.38 8.69
C LYS A 15 8.69 0.09 8.70
N ILE A 16 9.98 0.20 8.90
CA ILE A 16 10.84 -0.96 8.97
C ILE A 16 11.07 -1.31 10.42
N THR A 17 10.84 -2.56 10.77
CA THR A 17 11.00 -3.03 12.13
C THR A 17 12.47 -3.30 12.43
N ASP A 18 12.77 -3.55 13.67
CA ASP A 18 14.13 -3.85 14.09
C ASP A 18 14.66 -5.14 13.47
N GLN A 19 13.78 -6.04 13.08
CA GLN A 19 14.21 -7.25 12.41
C GLN A 19 14.34 -7.09 10.91
N GLY A 20 14.10 -5.91 10.41
CA GLY A 20 14.23 -5.67 8.97
C GLY A 20 13.00 -6.02 8.17
N ASP A 21 11.90 -6.27 8.84
CA ASP A 21 10.63 -6.49 8.15
C ASP A 21 9.91 -5.16 7.96
N ALA A 22 9.01 -5.13 7.03
CA ALA A 22 8.22 -3.94 6.75
C ALA A 22 6.82 -4.11 7.31
N LEU A 23 6.38 -3.10 8.02
CA LEU A 23 5.01 -3.07 8.52
C LEU A 23 4.26 -1.98 7.77
N VAL A 24 3.28 -2.38 6.99
CA VAL A 24 2.48 -1.45 6.20
C VAL A 24 1.11 -1.37 6.82
N SER A 25 0.69 -0.15 7.13
CA SER A 25 -0.57 0.07 7.83
C SER A 25 -1.48 0.94 7.00
N PHE A 26 -2.76 0.69 7.12
CA PHE A 26 -3.78 1.45 6.42
C PHE A 26 -4.89 1.83 7.38
N LEU A 27 -5.36 3.04 7.28
CA LEU A 27 -6.60 3.40 7.95
C LEU A 27 -7.70 3.32 6.90
N THR A 28 -8.63 2.40 7.10
CA THR A 28 -9.64 2.13 6.09
C THR A 28 -11.02 2.45 6.63
N ASP A 29 -12.00 2.40 5.74
CA ASP A 29 -13.39 2.60 6.12
C ASP A 29 -13.91 1.48 7.01
N LYS A 30 -13.18 0.38 7.09
CA LYS A 30 -13.56 -0.76 7.92
C LYS A 30 -12.63 -0.97 9.11
N GLY A 31 -11.77 0.01 9.37
CA GLY A 31 -10.88 -0.03 10.50
C GLY A 31 -9.44 -0.03 10.09
N HIS A 32 -8.59 -0.22 11.07
CA HIS A 32 -7.15 -0.18 10.86
C HIS A 32 -6.67 -1.55 10.43
N VAL A 33 -5.91 -1.60 9.36
CA VAL A 33 -5.36 -2.83 8.82
C VAL A 33 -3.85 -2.71 8.74
N ALA A 34 -3.16 -3.74 9.17
CA ALA A 34 -1.71 -3.75 9.09
C ALA A 34 -1.24 -5.07 8.49
N VAL A 35 -0.21 -4.98 7.68
CA VAL A 35 0.36 -6.13 7.01
C VAL A 35 1.85 -6.15 7.28
N LEU A 36 2.35 -7.28 7.74
CA LEU A 36 3.78 -7.45 7.93
C LEU A 36 4.33 -8.18 6.71
N MET A 37 5.38 -7.68 6.12
CA MET A 37 5.97 -8.30 4.96
C MET A 37 7.47 -8.19 5.02
N ARG A 38 8.16 -9.00 4.23
CA ARG A 38 9.59 -8.89 4.12
C ARG A 38 9.95 -7.59 3.43
N ARG A 39 11.06 -7.03 3.81
CA ARG A 39 11.51 -5.77 3.24
C ARG A 39 11.60 -5.84 1.71
N VAL A 40 12.06 -6.98 1.18
CA VAL A 40 12.21 -7.14 -0.26
C VAL A 40 10.84 -7.07 -0.96
N VAL A 41 9.80 -7.54 -0.30
CA VAL A 41 8.45 -7.47 -0.85
C VAL A 41 7.99 -6.02 -0.94
N LEU A 42 8.25 -5.25 0.10
CA LEU A 42 7.89 -3.85 0.08
C LEU A 42 8.69 -3.10 -0.99
N GLU A 43 9.97 -3.43 -1.13
CA GLU A 43 10.78 -2.78 -2.15
C GLU A 43 10.26 -3.06 -3.56
N ARG A 44 9.82 -4.29 -3.81
CA ARG A 44 9.22 -4.63 -5.08
C ARG A 44 7.91 -3.90 -5.30
N LEU A 45 7.11 -3.82 -4.25
CA LEU A 45 5.86 -3.09 -4.34
C LEU A 45 6.11 -1.61 -4.64
N PHE A 46 7.11 -1.04 -3.99
CA PHE A 46 7.46 0.35 -4.22
C PHE A 46 7.86 0.59 -5.67
N GLU A 47 8.72 -0.27 -6.23
CA GLU A 47 9.14 -0.12 -7.62
C GLU A 47 7.98 -0.29 -8.58
N GLN A 48 7.13 -1.24 -8.32
CA GLN A 48 5.97 -1.48 -9.13
C GLN A 48 5.00 -0.31 -9.08
N THR A 49 4.78 0.22 -7.88
CA THR A 49 3.90 1.35 -7.69
C THR A 49 4.42 2.57 -8.43
N LYS A 50 5.72 2.82 -8.31
CA LYS A 50 6.35 3.93 -8.96
C LYS A 50 6.19 3.84 -10.49
N SER A 51 6.41 2.64 -11.01
CA SER A 51 6.25 2.38 -12.42
C SER A 51 4.82 2.60 -12.88
N GLU A 52 3.85 2.12 -12.12
CA GLU A 52 2.44 2.31 -12.47
C GLU A 52 2.03 3.77 -12.43
N LEU A 53 2.53 4.49 -11.47
CA LEU A 53 2.21 5.92 -11.39
C LEU A 53 2.78 6.68 -12.56
N GLN A 54 3.93 6.25 -13.07
CA GLN A 54 4.52 6.88 -14.24
C GLN A 54 3.83 6.47 -15.52
N ARG A 55 3.34 5.23 -15.57
CA ARG A 55 2.67 4.71 -16.75
C ARG A 55 1.31 5.38 -16.95
N VAL A 56 0.62 5.66 -15.86
CA VAL A 56 -0.70 6.29 -15.93
C VAL A 56 -0.61 7.69 -15.34
N PRO A 57 -0.42 8.70 -16.16
CA PRO A 57 -0.24 10.05 -15.63
C PRO A 57 -1.45 10.49 -14.83
N ARG A 58 -1.18 11.27 -13.81
CA ARG A 58 -2.22 11.80 -12.99
C ARG A 58 -3.10 12.74 -13.81
N LEU A 59 -4.37 12.49 -13.77
CA LEU A 59 -5.28 13.41 -14.38
C LEU A 59 -5.56 14.52 -13.40
N SER A 60 -5.74 15.69 -13.94
CA SER A 60 -6.07 16.78 -13.12
C SER A 60 -7.37 16.54 -12.48
N ARG A 61 -7.49 16.52 -11.38
CA ARG A 61 -8.68 16.17 -10.79
C ARG A 61 -9.24 17.06 -10.01
N ARG A 62 -9.82 17.12 -10.02
CA ARG A 62 -10.15 17.63 -9.46
C ARG A 62 -10.63 17.67 -8.43
N ARG A 63 -10.60 17.71 -8.09
CA ARG A 63 -10.88 17.73 -7.21
C ARG A 63 -10.93 18.18 -6.57
#